data_8a73f192a5079bbd730f68bd1d8b96dd
#
_entry.id   8a73f192a5079bbd730f68bd1d8b96dd
#
_cell.length_a   1.000
_cell.length_b   1.000
_cell.length_c   1.000
_cell.angle_alpha   90.00
_cell.angle_beta   90.00
_cell.angle_gamma   90.00
#
_symmetry.space_group_name_H-M   'P 1'
#
loop_
_entity.id
_entity.type
_entity.pdbx_description
1 polymer ?
#
loop_
_entity_poly.entity_id
_entity_poly.type
_entity_poly.pdbx_seq_one_letter_code
_entity_poly.pdbx_strand_id
1 'polypeptide(L)'
;MESRICFSLNGKDVSITTDPLRRLIDVLREDFDCKGVKEGCSEGECGACSILLNGKMVTSCIIPVGAADGQQIMTIEGVSATEKGRIIIDAFADGGAVQCGFCIPGMVIATYYLLSNNPDPTEDEIRLGLSGNICRCTGYDLIVESVRLAAKRGG
;
A
#
# COMPACT_ATOMS: atom_id res chain seq x y z
N MET A 1 -22.20 -18.02 4.19
CA MET A 1 -23.38 -17.12 4.27
C MET A 1 -22.94 -15.77 3.74
N GLU A 2 -23.64 -15.21 2.75
CA GLU A 2 -23.31 -13.92 2.18
C GLU A 2 -23.85 -12.78 3.06
N SER A 3 -23.10 -11.71 3.16
CA SER A 3 -23.47 -10.47 3.85
C SER A 3 -23.18 -9.27 2.98
N ARG A 4 -23.98 -8.22 3.12
CA ARG A 4 -23.68 -6.93 2.49
C ARG A 4 -22.64 -6.20 3.34
N ILE A 5 -21.54 -5.85 2.74
CA ILE A 5 -20.39 -5.17 3.35
C ILE A 5 -20.26 -3.82 2.66
N CYS A 6 -20.21 -2.74 3.43
CA CYS A 6 -20.12 -1.37 2.93
C CYS A 6 -18.85 -0.72 3.48
N PHE A 7 -18.05 -0.09 2.63
CA PHE A 7 -16.84 0.62 3.04
C PHE A 7 -16.51 1.78 2.08
N SER A 8 -15.65 2.68 2.51
CA SER A 8 -15.11 3.71 1.63
C SER A 8 -13.84 3.19 0.96
N LEU A 9 -13.79 3.19 -0.37
CA LEU A 9 -12.63 2.77 -1.16
C LEU A 9 -12.10 3.96 -1.98
N ASN A 10 -10.88 4.40 -1.65
CA ASN A 10 -10.24 5.54 -2.32
C ASN A 10 -11.14 6.80 -2.36
N GLY A 11 -11.85 7.06 -1.25
CA GLY A 11 -12.74 8.20 -1.08
C GLY A 11 -14.14 8.04 -1.69
N LYS A 12 -14.50 6.85 -2.17
CA LYS A 12 -15.83 6.54 -2.71
C LYS A 12 -16.52 5.48 -1.87
N ASP A 13 -17.77 5.70 -1.50
CA ASP A 13 -18.57 4.68 -0.81
C ASP A 13 -18.95 3.57 -1.78
N VAL A 14 -18.65 2.34 -1.40
CA VAL A 14 -18.90 1.13 -2.18
C VAL A 14 -19.56 0.06 -1.32
N SER A 15 -20.21 -0.91 -1.94
CA SER A 15 -20.75 -2.08 -1.24
C SER A 15 -20.64 -3.33 -2.10
N ILE A 16 -20.52 -4.47 -1.43
CA ILE A 16 -20.49 -5.79 -2.05
C ILE A 16 -21.30 -6.77 -1.21
N THR A 17 -21.97 -7.71 -1.84
CA THR A 17 -22.60 -8.85 -1.18
C THR A 17 -21.75 -10.08 -1.46
N THR A 18 -21.11 -10.63 -0.43
CA THR A 18 -20.18 -11.75 -0.55
C THR A 18 -20.01 -12.45 0.79
N ASP A 19 -19.29 -13.57 0.82
CA ASP A 19 -18.85 -14.21 2.07
C ASP A 19 -17.93 -13.24 2.85
N PRO A 20 -18.28 -12.85 4.10
CA PRO A 20 -17.46 -11.96 4.90
C PRO A 20 -16.08 -12.51 5.24
N LEU A 21 -15.84 -13.82 5.11
CA LEU A 21 -14.54 -14.45 5.31
C LEU A 21 -13.65 -14.45 4.07
N ARG A 22 -14.19 -14.04 2.91
CA ARG A 22 -13.37 -13.88 1.70
C ARG A 22 -12.24 -12.89 1.96
N ARG A 23 -11.02 -13.16 1.46
CA ARG A 23 -9.86 -12.27 1.68
C ARG A 23 -10.11 -10.89 1.04
N LEU A 24 -9.73 -9.85 1.79
CA LEU A 24 -9.90 -8.47 1.31
C LEU A 24 -9.12 -8.22 0.00
N ILE A 25 -7.94 -8.80 -0.16
CA ILE A 25 -7.14 -8.68 -1.40
C ILE A 25 -7.91 -9.17 -2.62
N ASP A 26 -8.63 -10.30 -2.53
CA ASP A 26 -9.40 -10.86 -3.65
C ASP A 26 -10.53 -9.91 -4.05
N VAL A 27 -11.26 -9.39 -3.06
CA VAL A 27 -12.34 -8.42 -3.29
C VAL A 27 -11.81 -7.13 -3.93
N LEU A 28 -10.70 -6.58 -3.42
CA LEU A 28 -10.10 -5.37 -3.99
C LEU A 28 -9.68 -5.57 -5.45
N ARG A 29 -9.10 -6.74 -5.77
CA ARG A 29 -8.55 -7.02 -7.11
C ARG A 29 -9.59 -7.47 -8.12
N GLU A 30 -10.56 -8.29 -7.68
CA GLU A 30 -11.51 -8.96 -8.58
C GLU A 30 -12.80 -8.17 -8.75
N ASP A 31 -13.33 -7.60 -7.66
CA ASP A 31 -14.61 -6.91 -7.69
C ASP A 31 -14.45 -5.39 -7.89
N PHE A 32 -13.35 -4.79 -7.41
CA PHE A 32 -13.10 -3.34 -7.50
C PHE A 32 -11.93 -2.95 -8.41
N ASP A 33 -11.35 -3.91 -9.12
CA ASP A 33 -10.26 -3.71 -10.09
C ASP A 33 -9.02 -2.97 -9.57
N CYS A 34 -8.78 -3.03 -8.25
CA CYS A 34 -7.57 -2.47 -7.62
C CYS A 34 -6.35 -3.38 -7.89
N LYS A 35 -5.91 -3.45 -9.15
CA LYS A 35 -4.82 -4.35 -9.60
C LYS A 35 -3.44 -3.93 -9.10
N GLY A 36 -3.29 -2.70 -8.59
CA GLY A 36 -2.07 -2.25 -7.94
C GLY A 36 -1.79 -2.97 -6.61
N VAL A 37 -2.81 -3.49 -5.94
CA VAL A 37 -2.65 -4.36 -4.77
C VAL A 37 -2.17 -5.71 -5.27
N LYS A 38 -0.91 -6.10 -4.97
CA LYS A 38 -0.27 -7.32 -5.51
C LYS A 38 -0.32 -8.47 -4.50
N GLU A 39 -0.46 -9.69 -5.00
CA GLU A 39 -0.38 -10.91 -4.18
C GLU A 39 0.97 -11.58 -4.39
N GLY A 40 1.79 -11.63 -3.32
CA GLY A 40 3.10 -12.26 -3.35
C GLY A 40 3.15 -13.54 -2.52
N CYS A 41 2.94 -13.45 -1.20
CA CYS A 41 3.08 -14.58 -0.29
C CYS A 41 1.77 -15.17 0.21
N SER A 42 0.67 -14.40 0.25
CA SER A 42 -0.64 -14.79 0.84
C SER A 42 -0.60 -15.09 2.35
N GLU A 43 0.47 -14.71 3.04
CA GLU A 43 0.75 -15.03 4.46
C GLU A 43 1.02 -13.79 5.31
N GLY A 44 0.86 -12.58 4.74
CA GLY A 44 1.08 -11.32 5.46
C GLY A 44 2.55 -10.88 5.60
N GLU A 45 3.50 -11.56 4.94
CA GLU A 45 4.94 -11.36 5.15
C GLU A 45 5.59 -10.38 4.16
N CYS A 46 5.22 -10.46 2.86
CA CYS A 46 5.99 -9.76 1.81
C CYS A 46 5.61 -8.29 1.60
N GLY A 47 4.48 -7.84 2.10
CA GLY A 47 4.01 -6.46 1.98
C GLY A 47 3.55 -6.03 0.57
N ALA A 48 3.56 -6.91 -0.44
CA ALA A 48 3.10 -6.57 -1.79
C ALA A 48 1.61 -6.18 -1.84
N CYS A 49 0.81 -6.68 -0.89
CA CYS A 49 -0.61 -6.41 -0.73
C CYS A 49 -0.91 -5.28 0.26
N SER A 50 0.06 -4.46 0.63
CA SER A 50 -0.11 -3.34 1.57
C SER A 50 -1.16 -2.35 1.08
N ILE A 51 -2.04 -1.96 1.99
CA ILE A 51 -3.05 -0.92 1.84
C ILE A 51 -3.10 -0.07 3.11
N LEU A 52 -3.83 1.04 3.08
CA LEU A 52 -4.18 1.77 4.29
C LEU A 52 -5.62 1.44 4.68
N LEU A 53 -5.81 0.96 5.89
CA LEU A 53 -7.11 0.75 6.52
C LEU A 53 -7.25 1.74 7.67
N ASN A 54 -8.18 2.68 7.56
CA ASN A 54 -8.31 3.82 8.49
C ASN A 54 -6.98 4.56 8.74
N GLY A 55 -6.20 4.77 7.69
CA GLY A 55 -4.91 5.45 7.78
C GLY A 55 -3.76 4.62 8.34
N LYS A 56 -3.97 3.35 8.70
CA LYS A 56 -2.93 2.43 9.17
C LYS A 56 -2.54 1.44 8.08
N MET A 57 -1.25 1.22 7.90
CA MET A 57 -0.76 0.23 6.94
C MET A 57 -1.05 -1.20 7.42
N VAL A 58 -1.66 -1.99 6.55
CA VAL A 58 -1.99 -3.40 6.79
C VAL A 58 -1.77 -4.24 5.54
N THR A 59 -1.65 -5.56 5.71
CA THR A 59 -1.54 -6.53 4.61
C THR A 59 -2.91 -7.14 4.30
N SER A 60 -3.47 -6.84 3.13
CA SER A 60 -4.84 -7.19 2.77
C SER A 60 -5.07 -8.70 2.52
N CYS A 61 -4.01 -9.47 2.31
CA CYS A 61 -4.10 -10.91 2.01
C CYS A 61 -4.55 -11.78 3.21
N ILE A 62 -4.40 -11.27 4.44
CA ILE A 62 -4.78 -11.97 5.67
C ILE A 62 -5.99 -11.35 6.39
N ILE A 63 -6.61 -10.34 5.79
CA ILE A 63 -7.78 -9.66 6.36
C ILE A 63 -9.04 -10.19 5.68
N PRO A 64 -10.05 -10.67 6.43
CA PRO A 64 -11.36 -10.99 5.88
C PRO A 64 -12.09 -9.71 5.49
N VAL A 65 -12.80 -9.71 4.36
CA VAL A 65 -13.50 -8.51 3.87
C VAL A 65 -14.56 -8.00 4.85
N GLY A 66 -15.15 -8.87 5.66
CA GLY A 66 -16.08 -8.48 6.72
C GLY A 66 -15.49 -7.50 7.75
N ALA A 67 -14.16 -7.53 7.97
CA ALA A 67 -13.49 -6.59 8.85
C ALA A 67 -13.38 -5.17 8.26
N ALA A 68 -13.66 -5.02 6.96
CA ALA A 68 -13.66 -3.73 6.28
C ALA A 68 -15.02 -3.01 6.34
N ASP A 69 -16.06 -3.65 6.89
CA ASP A 69 -17.39 -3.04 6.97
C ASP A 69 -17.36 -1.74 7.80
N GLY A 70 -17.88 -0.65 7.22
CA GLY A 70 -17.85 0.69 7.81
C GLY A 70 -16.47 1.35 7.84
N GLN A 71 -15.44 0.76 7.25
CA GLN A 71 -14.06 1.25 7.31
C GLN A 71 -13.67 2.07 6.07
N GLN A 72 -12.52 2.76 6.15
CA GLN A 72 -11.93 3.51 5.05
C GLN A 72 -10.69 2.76 4.51
N ILE A 73 -10.72 2.45 3.24
CA ILE A 73 -9.61 1.77 2.54
C ILE A 73 -9.00 2.73 1.51
N MET A 74 -7.68 2.83 1.54
CA MET A 74 -6.91 3.50 0.49
C MET A 74 -5.88 2.53 -0.07
N THR A 75 -5.98 2.26 -1.36
CA THR A 75 -5.02 1.45 -2.13
C THR A 75 -4.01 2.34 -2.83
N ILE A 76 -3.06 1.74 -3.56
CA ILE A 76 -2.09 2.50 -4.36
C ILE A 76 -2.79 3.40 -5.41
N GLU A 77 -3.92 2.97 -5.94
CA GLU A 77 -4.71 3.77 -6.86
C GLU A 77 -5.19 5.08 -6.20
N GLY A 78 -5.62 5.01 -4.94
CA GLY A 78 -6.00 6.19 -4.16
C GLY A 78 -4.80 7.05 -3.79
N VAL A 79 -3.72 6.44 -3.32
CA VAL A 79 -2.48 7.15 -2.96
C VAL A 79 -1.91 7.89 -4.18
N SER A 80 -1.86 7.25 -5.34
CA SER A 80 -1.34 7.86 -6.58
C SER A 80 -2.13 9.08 -7.05
N ALA A 81 -3.38 9.22 -6.63
CA ALA A 81 -4.21 10.39 -6.92
C ALA A 81 -3.92 11.59 -6.00
N THR A 82 -3.24 11.39 -4.88
CA THR A 82 -2.85 12.46 -3.94
C THR A 82 -1.58 13.17 -4.40
N GLU A 83 -1.38 14.42 -3.97
CA GLU A 83 -0.15 15.17 -4.23
C GLU A 83 1.07 14.47 -3.61
N LYS A 84 0.98 14.09 -2.33
CA LYS A 84 2.02 13.35 -1.62
C LYS A 84 2.38 12.03 -2.33
N GLY A 85 1.37 11.27 -2.75
CA GLY A 85 1.59 10.01 -3.46
C GLY A 85 2.32 10.20 -4.79
N ARG A 86 1.99 11.25 -5.55
CA ARG A 86 2.71 11.59 -6.79
C ARG A 86 4.16 11.95 -6.53
N ILE A 87 4.44 12.77 -5.52
CA ILE A 87 5.82 13.13 -5.13
C ILE A 87 6.64 11.86 -4.82
N ILE A 88 6.05 10.91 -4.08
CA ILE A 88 6.71 9.64 -3.75
C ILE A 88 6.97 8.81 -5.01
N ILE A 89 5.97 8.66 -5.87
CA ILE A 89 6.08 7.89 -7.12
C ILE A 89 7.16 8.49 -8.03
N ASP A 90 7.16 9.81 -8.21
CA ASP A 90 8.17 10.51 -9.01
C ASP A 90 9.57 10.34 -8.42
N ALA A 91 9.71 10.41 -7.09
CA ALA A 91 10.98 10.18 -6.41
C ALA A 91 11.50 8.74 -6.60
N PHE A 92 10.62 7.74 -6.62
CA PHE A 92 10.98 6.35 -6.90
C PHE A 92 11.43 6.15 -8.35
N ALA A 93 10.78 6.84 -9.30
CA ALA A 93 11.20 6.82 -10.70
C ALA A 93 12.56 7.49 -10.90
N ASP A 94 12.72 8.70 -10.38
CA ASP A 94 13.96 9.51 -10.52
C ASP A 94 15.15 8.88 -9.77
N GLY A 95 14.89 8.26 -8.61
CA GLY A 95 15.90 7.58 -7.78
C GLY A 95 16.33 6.21 -8.30
N GLY A 96 15.69 5.71 -9.37
CA GLY A 96 16.03 4.40 -9.94
C GLY A 96 15.60 3.20 -9.07
N ALA A 97 14.62 3.39 -8.19
CA ALA A 97 14.13 2.34 -7.27
C ALA A 97 13.36 1.22 -7.97
N VAL A 98 13.03 1.38 -9.25
CA VAL A 98 12.14 0.46 -9.97
C VAL A 98 12.95 -0.46 -10.88
N GLN A 99 12.80 -1.79 -10.68
CA GLN A 99 13.29 -2.79 -11.61
C GLN A 99 12.11 -3.57 -12.19
N CYS A 100 11.72 -4.73 -11.64
CA CYS A 100 10.54 -5.45 -12.14
C CYS A 100 9.20 -4.75 -11.84
N GLY A 101 9.17 -3.87 -10.82
CA GLY A 101 7.99 -3.07 -10.46
C GLY A 101 6.99 -3.77 -9.53
N PHE A 102 7.13 -5.07 -9.28
CA PHE A 102 6.11 -5.83 -8.51
C PHE A 102 5.96 -5.36 -7.06
N CYS A 103 7.05 -5.05 -6.37
CA CYS A 103 7.04 -4.58 -4.99
C CYS A 103 6.66 -3.09 -4.84
N ILE A 104 6.75 -2.31 -5.93
CA ILE A 104 6.67 -0.85 -5.88
C ILE A 104 5.33 -0.33 -5.32
N PRO A 105 4.16 -0.84 -5.69
CA PRO A 105 2.91 -0.37 -5.07
C PRO A 105 2.93 -0.48 -3.55
N GLY A 106 3.36 -1.62 -3.00
CA GLY A 106 3.48 -1.83 -1.56
C GLY A 106 4.54 -0.93 -0.92
N MET A 107 5.69 -0.74 -1.58
CA MET A 107 6.74 0.17 -1.11
C MET A 107 6.26 1.64 -1.08
N VAL A 108 5.48 2.07 -2.06
CA VAL A 108 4.90 3.42 -2.08
C VAL A 108 3.89 3.59 -0.94
N ILE A 109 3.04 2.60 -0.67
CA ILE A 109 2.12 2.63 0.49
C ILE A 109 2.90 2.73 1.80
N ALA A 110 3.97 1.93 1.98
CA ALA A 110 4.81 1.98 3.18
C ALA A 110 5.49 3.34 3.34
N THR A 111 6.01 3.90 2.24
CA THR A 111 6.62 5.24 2.23
C THR A 111 5.60 6.32 2.54
N TYR A 112 4.42 6.26 1.95
CA TYR A 112 3.33 7.20 2.21
C TYR A 112 2.93 7.19 3.70
N TYR A 113 2.80 5.99 4.28
CA TYR A 113 2.51 5.83 5.71
C TYR A 113 3.63 6.39 6.58
N LEU A 114 4.90 6.05 6.28
CA LEU A 114 6.06 6.55 7.00
C LEU A 114 6.11 8.09 6.98
N LEU A 115 6.10 8.70 5.80
CA LEU A 115 6.24 10.14 5.64
C LEU A 115 5.00 10.93 6.14
N SER A 116 3.86 10.28 6.27
CA SER A 116 2.68 10.87 6.90
C SER A 116 2.80 10.96 8.43
N ASN A 117 3.62 10.11 9.04
CA ASN A 117 3.86 10.09 10.48
C ASN A 117 5.20 10.73 10.87
N ASN A 118 6.20 10.69 9.98
CA ASN A 118 7.53 11.27 10.17
C ASN A 118 8.00 11.85 8.83
N PRO A 119 7.89 13.17 8.62
CA PRO A 119 8.22 13.81 7.33
C PRO A 119 9.72 13.94 7.05
N ASP A 120 10.57 13.75 8.05
CA ASP A 120 12.05 13.82 7.91
C ASP A 120 12.71 12.63 8.60
N PRO A 121 12.51 11.39 8.08
CA PRO A 121 13.02 10.19 8.70
C PRO A 121 14.52 10.03 8.50
N THR A 122 15.21 9.52 9.51
CA THR A 122 16.58 9.03 9.41
C THR A 122 16.63 7.77 8.53
N GLU A 123 17.81 7.39 8.08
CA GLU A 123 17.97 6.15 7.29
C GLU A 123 17.49 4.91 8.03
N ASP A 124 17.78 4.80 9.32
CA ASP A 124 17.34 3.67 10.14
C ASP A 124 15.81 3.62 10.26
N GLU A 125 15.16 4.76 10.40
CA GLU A 125 13.69 4.85 10.41
C GLU A 125 13.09 4.48 9.05
N ILE A 126 13.74 4.86 7.93
CA ILE A 126 13.32 4.45 6.60
C ILE A 126 13.44 2.92 6.47
N ARG A 127 14.59 2.34 6.82
CA ARG A 127 14.81 0.89 6.75
C ARG A 127 13.81 0.13 7.62
N LEU A 128 13.52 0.63 8.82
CA LEU A 128 12.51 0.07 9.71
C LEU A 128 11.10 0.20 9.11
N GLY A 129 10.74 1.36 8.58
CA GLY A 129 9.43 1.61 7.97
C GLY A 129 9.15 0.74 6.73
N LEU A 130 10.21 0.33 6.02
CA LEU A 130 10.13 -0.54 4.84
C LEU A 130 10.34 -2.04 5.18
N SER A 131 10.65 -2.39 6.42
CA SER A 131 11.04 -3.76 6.79
C SER A 131 9.98 -4.83 6.55
N GLY A 132 8.71 -4.44 6.49
CA GLY A 132 7.58 -5.32 6.14
C GLY A 132 7.35 -5.50 4.63
N ASN A 133 8.18 -4.90 3.76
CA ASN A 133 8.03 -4.92 2.31
C ASN A 133 9.27 -5.52 1.65
N ILE A 134 9.10 -6.63 0.94
CA ILE A 134 10.20 -7.39 0.35
C ILE A 134 10.38 -7.02 -1.12
N CYS A 135 11.65 -6.75 -1.50
CA CYS A 135 12.07 -6.59 -2.89
C CYS A 135 13.20 -7.58 -3.19
N ARG A 136 13.05 -8.39 -4.26
CA ARG A 136 14.07 -9.37 -4.68
C ARG A 136 15.10 -8.78 -5.66
N CYS A 137 14.81 -7.63 -6.25
CA CYS A 137 15.58 -7.10 -7.40
C CYS A 137 16.60 -6.03 -7.01
N THR A 138 16.23 -5.07 -6.15
CA THR A 138 16.96 -3.80 -6.00
C THR A 138 18.08 -3.81 -4.96
N GLY A 139 18.05 -4.72 -3.99
CA GLY A 139 18.94 -4.68 -2.82
C GLY A 139 18.63 -3.54 -1.85
N TYR A 140 17.50 -2.84 -2.01
CA TYR A 140 16.92 -1.80 -1.15
C TYR A 140 17.60 -0.42 -1.17
N ASP A 141 18.88 -0.28 -1.44
CA ASP A 141 19.58 1.01 -1.29
C ASP A 141 18.96 2.12 -2.14
N LEU A 142 18.65 1.84 -3.41
CA LEU A 142 17.96 2.81 -4.28
C LEU A 142 16.53 3.13 -3.81
N ILE A 143 15.86 2.19 -3.16
CA ILE A 143 14.54 2.42 -2.55
C ILE A 143 14.69 3.38 -1.35
N VAL A 144 15.66 3.13 -0.46
CA VAL A 144 15.94 4.00 0.70
C VAL A 144 16.28 5.42 0.24
N GLU A 145 17.16 5.56 -0.76
CA GLU A 145 17.49 6.89 -1.32
C GLU A 145 16.27 7.57 -1.96
N SER A 146 15.39 6.82 -2.60
CA SER A 146 14.17 7.37 -3.18
C SER A 146 13.18 7.86 -2.11
N VAL A 147 13.10 7.18 -0.96
CA VAL A 147 12.32 7.69 0.20
C VAL A 147 12.91 8.99 0.73
N ARG A 148 14.24 9.09 0.85
CA ARG A 148 14.92 10.35 1.23
C ARG A 148 14.63 11.47 0.23
N LEU A 149 14.65 11.16 -1.07
CA LEU A 149 14.33 12.12 -2.12
C LEU A 149 12.87 12.59 -2.00
N ALA A 150 11.94 11.67 -1.76
CA ALA A 150 10.53 11.99 -1.54
C ALA A 150 10.34 12.92 -0.33
N ALA A 151 10.97 12.59 0.82
CA ALA A 151 10.93 13.42 2.02
C ALA A 151 11.42 14.86 1.76
N LYS A 152 12.55 15.01 1.05
CA LYS A 152 13.09 16.33 0.66
C LYS A 152 12.17 17.13 -0.27
N ARG A 153 11.32 16.47 -1.03
CA ARG A 153 10.34 17.07 -1.95
C ARG A 153 9.00 17.38 -1.26
N GLY A 154 8.84 17.07 0.01
CA GLY A 154 7.62 17.26 0.79
C GLY A 154 6.59 16.14 0.61
N GLY A 155 7.08 14.94 0.34
CA GLY A 155 6.28 13.72 0.24
C GLY A 155 5.69 13.25 1.57
#